data_3034983e8dba62416def4b3bbf2e1a3f
#
_entry.id   3034983e8dba62416def4b3bbf2e1a3f
#
_cell.length_a   1.000
_cell.length_b   1.000
_cell.length_c   1.000
_cell.angle_alpha   90.00
_cell.angle_beta   90.00
_cell.angle_gamma   90.00
#
_symmetry.space_group_name_H-M   'P 1'
#
loop_
_entity.id
_entity.type
_entity.pdbx_description
1 polymer ?
#
loop_
_entity_poly.entity_id
_entity_poly.type
_entity_poly.pdbx_seq_one_letter_code
_entity_poly.pdbx_strand_id
1 'polypeptide(L)'
;MAKSIIQEDKSHCFLCGMNENLEPIAEHHVFFGAGRRKLSEKYGLKVYLHNNKCHIFGKNSVHQNAGVDRAVKAAVQKIAMRKYGWTVEQFISIFGKNYL
;
A
#
# COMPACT_ATOMS: atom_id res chain seq x y z
N MET A 1 11.99 11.85 3.77
CA MET A 1 11.10 10.73 3.41
C MET A 1 9.68 11.26 3.23
N ALA A 2 8.99 10.81 2.20
CA ALA A 2 7.62 11.22 1.96
C ALA A 2 6.67 10.60 2.99
N LYS A 3 5.68 11.36 3.41
CA LYS A 3 4.61 10.84 4.26
C LYS A 3 3.62 10.06 3.39
N SER A 4 2.89 9.11 3.99
CA SER A 4 1.81 8.43 3.29
C SER A 4 0.73 9.44 2.89
N ILE A 5 0.29 9.40 1.63
CA ILE A 5 -0.87 10.16 1.17
C ILE A 5 -2.16 9.37 1.36
N ILE A 6 -2.04 8.10 1.76
CA ILE A 6 -3.16 7.18 1.89
C ILE A 6 -3.70 7.18 3.32
N GLN A 7 -2.81 7.18 4.29
CA GLN A 7 -3.16 6.96 5.69
C GLN A 7 -2.27 7.82 6.59
N GLU A 8 -2.87 8.75 7.32
CA GLU A 8 -2.13 9.59 8.26
C GLU A 8 -1.93 8.89 9.60
N ASP A 9 -2.92 8.13 10.05
CA ASP A 9 -2.90 7.47 11.35
C ASP A 9 -2.10 6.17 11.30
N LYS A 10 -0.93 6.20 11.92
CA LYS A 10 -0.03 5.04 12.00
C LYS A 10 -0.43 4.02 13.07
N SER A 11 -1.44 4.32 13.86
CA SER A 11 -1.85 3.46 14.98
C SER A 11 -2.91 2.44 14.61
N HIS A 12 -3.44 2.49 13.38
CA HIS A 12 -4.49 1.59 12.90
C HIS A 12 -4.08 0.89 11.61
N CYS A 13 -4.47 -0.37 11.48
CA CYS A 13 -4.22 -1.17 10.30
C CYS A 13 -5.14 -0.76 9.15
N PHE A 14 -4.58 -0.58 7.96
CA PHE A 14 -5.33 -0.24 6.75
C PHE A 14 -6.32 -1.35 6.35
N LEU A 15 -5.96 -2.61 6.58
CA LEU A 15 -6.79 -3.76 6.17
C LEU A 15 -7.90 -4.08 7.17
N CYS A 16 -7.55 -4.27 8.45
CA CYS A 16 -8.55 -4.71 9.43
C CYS A 16 -9.11 -3.60 10.30
N GLY A 17 -8.50 -2.41 10.27
CA GLY A 17 -8.96 -1.28 11.05
C GLY A 17 -8.65 -1.33 12.55
N MET A 18 -8.09 -2.43 13.03
CA MET A 18 -7.75 -2.58 14.45
C MET A 18 -6.50 -1.79 14.77
N ASN A 19 -6.36 -1.38 16.04
CA ASN A 19 -5.24 -0.55 16.45
C ASN A 19 -3.98 -1.37 16.78
N GLU A 20 -2.92 -0.66 17.14
CA GLU A 20 -1.60 -1.24 17.44
C GLU A 20 -1.58 -2.13 18.69
N ASN A 21 -2.63 -2.13 19.50
CA ASN A 21 -2.70 -2.98 20.69
C ASN A 21 -2.81 -4.47 20.35
N LEU A 22 -3.31 -4.79 19.15
CA LEU A 22 -3.41 -6.18 18.71
C LEU A 22 -2.01 -6.76 18.42
N GLU A 23 -1.20 -6.04 17.67
CA GLU A 23 0.21 -6.32 17.42
C GLU A 23 0.85 -5.08 16.79
N PRO A 24 2.19 -4.99 16.73
CA PRO A 24 2.87 -3.84 16.14
C PRO A 24 2.44 -3.57 14.70
N ILE A 25 2.34 -2.29 14.36
CA ILE A 25 1.98 -1.83 13.02
C ILE A 25 3.28 -1.54 12.25
N ALA A 26 3.37 -2.07 11.04
CA ALA A 26 4.51 -1.86 10.14
C ALA A 26 4.12 -1.03 8.94
N GLU A 27 5.07 -0.26 8.41
CA GLU A 27 4.91 0.48 7.17
C GLU A 27 5.07 -0.48 5.99
N HIS A 28 4.10 -0.46 5.07
CA HIS A 28 4.11 -1.29 3.87
C HIS A 28 4.13 -0.39 2.63
N HIS A 29 5.16 -0.55 1.80
CA HIS A 29 5.22 0.10 0.49
C HIS A 29 4.32 -0.69 -0.45
N VAL A 30 3.25 -0.06 -0.93
CA VAL A 30 2.19 -0.77 -1.67
C VAL A 30 2.69 -1.38 -2.97
N PHE A 31 3.49 -0.63 -3.73
CA PHE A 31 4.13 -1.13 -4.95
C PHE A 31 5.58 -1.43 -4.62
N PHE A 32 6.02 -2.66 -4.85
CA PHE A 32 7.35 -3.12 -4.43
C PHE A 32 8.01 -3.99 -5.51
N GLY A 33 9.29 -4.34 -5.27
CA GLY A 33 10.11 -5.07 -6.24
C GLY A 33 10.66 -4.15 -7.34
N ALA A 34 11.75 -4.53 -7.98
CA ALA A 34 12.32 -3.90 -9.19
C ALA A 34 12.28 -2.35 -9.23
N GLY A 35 12.61 -1.69 -8.12
CA GLY A 35 12.60 -0.22 -8.04
C GLY A 35 11.27 0.40 -7.66
N ARG A 36 10.18 -0.36 -7.65
CA ARG A 36 8.85 0.15 -7.32
C ARG A 36 8.71 0.57 -5.85
N ARG A 37 9.47 -0.06 -4.96
CA ARG A 37 9.49 0.32 -3.54
C ARG A 37 9.96 1.77 -3.38
N LYS A 38 10.99 2.17 -4.12
CA LYS A 38 11.47 3.56 -4.11
C LYS A 38 10.43 4.52 -4.65
N LEU A 39 9.68 4.12 -5.67
CA LEU A 39 8.61 4.95 -6.23
C LEU A 39 7.46 5.08 -5.24
N SER A 40 7.10 4.00 -4.53
CA SER A 40 6.09 4.07 -3.47
C SER A 40 6.53 5.04 -2.38
N GLU A 41 7.80 5.00 -1.98
CA GLU A 41 8.34 5.94 -1.00
C GLU A 41 8.28 7.38 -1.52
N LYS A 42 8.70 7.60 -2.76
CA LYS A 42 8.72 8.93 -3.38
C LYS A 42 7.34 9.58 -3.43
N TYR A 43 6.32 8.81 -3.76
CA TYR A 43 4.96 9.34 -3.95
C TYR A 43 4.06 9.15 -2.74
N GLY A 44 4.57 8.58 -1.66
CA GLY A 44 3.79 8.38 -0.43
C GLY A 44 2.75 7.27 -0.54
N LEU A 45 2.98 6.27 -1.39
CA LEU A 45 2.06 5.15 -1.60
C LEU A 45 2.37 4.04 -0.60
N LYS A 46 2.10 4.33 0.67
CA LYS A 46 2.39 3.47 1.80
C LYS A 46 1.15 3.35 2.66
N VAL A 47 0.96 2.17 3.24
CA VAL A 47 -0.09 1.92 4.22
C VAL A 47 0.53 1.28 5.46
N TYR A 48 -0.21 1.29 6.56
CA TYR A 48 0.24 0.74 7.83
C TYR A 48 -0.57 -0.52 8.12
N LEU A 49 0.13 -1.63 8.35
CA LEU A 49 -0.47 -2.95 8.51
C LEU A 49 0.08 -3.63 9.76
N HIS A 50 -0.75 -4.42 10.44
CA HIS A 50 -0.25 -5.30 11.49
C HIS A 50 0.86 -6.17 10.93
N ASN A 51 2.02 -6.19 11.60
CA ASN A 51 3.24 -6.76 11.03
C ASN A 51 3.08 -8.23 10.60
N ASN A 52 2.45 -9.06 11.40
CA ASN A 52 2.29 -10.47 11.07
C ASN A 52 0.93 -10.76 10.43
N LYS A 53 -0.15 -10.36 11.07
CA LYS A 53 -1.50 -10.71 10.67
C LYS A 53 -1.87 -10.20 9.28
N CYS A 54 -1.55 -8.96 8.98
CA CYS A 54 -2.01 -8.29 7.75
C CYS A 54 -0.90 -8.06 6.74
N HIS A 55 0.36 -8.06 7.16
CA HIS A 55 1.49 -7.73 6.29
C HIS A 55 2.21 -8.99 5.78
N ILE A 56 2.70 -9.86 6.67
CA ILE A 56 3.63 -10.92 6.28
C ILE A 56 3.06 -12.34 6.38
N PHE A 57 2.56 -12.76 7.55
CA PHE A 57 2.28 -14.16 7.83
C PHE A 57 0.80 -14.56 7.85
N GLY A 58 -0.11 -13.61 8.04
CA GLY A 58 -1.52 -13.94 8.12
C GLY A 58 -2.06 -14.50 6.80
N LYS A 59 -3.05 -15.38 6.89
CA LYS A 59 -3.71 -15.98 5.74
C LYS A 59 -4.23 -14.95 4.74
N ASN A 60 -4.71 -13.82 5.25
CA ASN A 60 -5.22 -12.72 4.43
C ASN A 60 -4.27 -11.52 4.40
N SER A 61 -2.98 -11.74 4.70
CA SER A 61 -1.98 -10.69 4.62
C SER A 61 -1.60 -10.40 3.17
N VAL A 62 -1.08 -9.18 2.92
CA VAL A 62 -0.71 -8.76 1.56
C VAL A 62 0.40 -9.63 0.96
N HIS A 63 1.29 -10.18 1.77
CA HIS A 63 2.38 -11.01 1.26
C HIS A 63 2.01 -12.49 1.10
N GLN A 64 0.90 -12.95 1.70
CA GLN A 64 0.46 -14.34 1.59
C GLN A 64 -0.76 -14.50 0.69
N ASN A 65 -1.47 -13.44 0.40
CA ASN A 65 -2.72 -13.51 -0.37
C ASN A 65 -2.65 -12.52 -1.53
N ALA A 66 -2.47 -13.06 -2.74
CA ALA A 66 -2.34 -12.24 -3.96
C ALA A 66 -3.59 -11.41 -4.24
N GLY A 67 -4.76 -11.91 -3.91
CA GLY A 67 -6.01 -11.17 -4.08
C GLY A 67 -6.10 -9.96 -3.17
N VAL A 68 -5.67 -10.11 -1.91
CA VAL A 68 -5.61 -9.00 -0.95
C VAL A 68 -4.59 -7.97 -1.41
N ASP A 69 -3.40 -8.42 -1.81
CA ASP A 69 -2.36 -7.51 -2.32
C ASP A 69 -2.86 -6.72 -3.52
N ARG A 70 -3.50 -7.37 -4.48
CA ARG A 70 -4.04 -6.70 -5.66
C ARG A 70 -5.13 -5.70 -5.29
N ALA A 71 -6.01 -6.04 -4.35
CA ALA A 71 -7.08 -5.14 -3.92
C ALA A 71 -6.51 -3.87 -3.27
N VAL A 72 -5.48 -4.01 -2.44
CA VAL A 72 -4.79 -2.86 -1.84
C VAL A 72 -4.15 -2.01 -2.93
N LYS A 73 -3.47 -2.63 -3.89
CA LYS A 73 -2.83 -1.92 -5.00
C LYS A 73 -3.85 -1.16 -5.84
N ALA A 74 -5.00 -1.75 -6.14
CA ALA A 74 -6.06 -1.08 -6.90
C ALA A 74 -6.60 0.14 -6.16
N ALA A 75 -6.89 -0.01 -4.87
CA ALA A 75 -7.39 1.09 -4.04
C ALA A 75 -6.39 2.24 -3.98
N VAL A 76 -5.11 1.92 -3.76
CA VAL A 76 -4.04 2.92 -3.66
C VAL A 76 -3.78 3.58 -5.00
N GLN A 77 -3.85 2.83 -6.10
CA GLN A 77 -3.73 3.40 -7.45
C GLN A 77 -4.80 4.47 -7.69
N LYS A 78 -6.06 4.20 -7.33
CA LYS A 78 -7.14 5.18 -7.49
C LYS A 78 -6.85 6.46 -6.72
N ILE A 79 -6.40 6.32 -5.48
CA ILE A 79 -6.09 7.47 -4.63
C ILE A 79 -4.93 8.28 -5.22
N ALA A 80 -3.87 7.60 -5.66
CA ALA A 80 -2.70 8.24 -6.25
C ALA A 80 -3.06 8.99 -7.53
N MET A 81 -3.84 8.36 -8.41
CA MET A 81 -4.28 9.00 -9.66
C MET A 81 -5.08 10.27 -9.38
N ARG A 82 -5.95 10.23 -8.38
CA ARG A 82 -6.74 11.41 -7.98
C ARG A 82 -5.86 12.49 -7.37
N LYS A 83 -4.94 12.10 -6.50
CA LYS A 83 -4.06 13.05 -5.80
C LYS A 83 -3.13 13.78 -6.76
N TYR A 84 -2.52 13.06 -7.70
CA TYR A 84 -1.52 13.60 -8.60
C TYR A 84 -2.07 13.99 -9.98
N GLY A 85 -3.34 13.72 -10.24
CA GLY A 85 -3.94 14.00 -11.53
C GLY A 85 -3.42 13.10 -12.64
N TRP A 86 -3.03 11.86 -12.33
CA TRP A 86 -2.52 10.93 -13.33
C TRP A 86 -3.63 10.20 -14.07
N THR A 87 -3.42 9.98 -15.37
CA THR A 87 -4.21 9.04 -16.15
C THR A 87 -3.70 7.62 -15.91
N VAL A 88 -4.45 6.61 -16.36
CA VAL A 88 -4.02 5.21 -16.28
C VAL A 88 -2.68 5.02 -17.01
N GLU A 89 -2.53 5.65 -18.20
CA GLU A 89 -1.30 5.56 -18.98
C GLU A 89 -0.12 6.16 -18.23
N GLN A 90 -0.32 7.28 -17.54
CA GLN A 90 0.73 7.89 -16.73
C GLN A 90 1.11 7.00 -15.56
N PHE A 91 0.13 6.39 -14.89
CA PHE A 91 0.42 5.45 -13.81
C PHE A 91 1.23 4.24 -14.32
N ILE A 92 0.84 3.67 -15.45
CA ILE A 92 1.58 2.55 -16.06
C ILE A 92 3.01 2.97 -16.42
N SER A 93 3.18 4.20 -16.93
CA SER A 93 4.50 4.72 -17.25
C SER A 93 5.42 4.77 -16.02
N ILE A 94 4.86 5.07 -14.85
CA ILE A 94 5.64 5.16 -13.60
C ILE A 94 5.84 3.78 -12.96
N PHE A 95 4.79 2.99 -12.83
CA PHE A 95 4.80 1.74 -12.06
C PHE A 95 4.84 0.47 -12.92
N GLY A 96 4.68 0.59 -14.22
CA GLY A 96 4.82 -0.52 -15.16
C GLY A 96 3.60 -1.40 -15.36
N LYS A 97 2.51 -1.18 -14.61
CA LYS A 97 1.32 -2.04 -14.68
C LYS A 97 0.09 -1.31 -14.18
N ASN A 98 -1.08 -1.69 -14.70
CA ASN A 98 -2.38 -1.22 -14.24
C ASN A 98 -3.01 -2.27 -13.30
N TYR A 99 -3.49 -1.83 -12.13
CA TYR A 99 -4.12 -2.70 -11.12
C TYR A 99 -5.64 -2.50 -11.04
N LEU A 100 -6.18 -1.59 -11.82
CA LEU A 100 -7.63 -1.34 -11.85
C LEU A 100 -8.39 -2.34 -12.69
#